data_7b4ca051cea0cc69df9e2d7575b76a2c
#
_entry.id   7b4ca051cea0cc69df9e2d7575b76a2c
#
_cell.length_a   1.000
_cell.length_b   1.000
_cell.length_c   1.000
_cell.angle_alpha   90.00
_cell.angle_beta   90.00
_cell.angle_gamma   90.00
#
_symmetry.space_group_name_H-M   'P 1'
#
loop_
_entity.id
_entity.type
_entity.pdbx_description
1 polymer ?
#
loop_
_entity_poly.entity_id
_entity_poly.type
_entity_poly.pdbx_seq_one_letter_code
_entity_poly.pdbx_strand_id
1 'polypeptide(L)'
;TGFSYGGHAALMLMNNLEFGDNKKWAGIVALEPPCNIFHEQRNFGTPLLVLKGGESHYEPKPCKTMVDLYISAGADAYLKVFPKSNHFFSHNGKIVKGVAFNGCGDNPVIIGIRNSLQFLDGSMANPKIIRKKCFTKTGGSGKSREDLKLAINSSINFLKSKLN
;
A
#
# COMPACT_ATOMS: atom_id res chain seq x y z
N THR A 1 9.35 -3.58 -7.72
CA THR A 1 8.13 -2.77 -7.97
C THR A 1 6.93 -3.68 -8.16
N GLY A 2 5.74 -3.25 -7.76
CA GLY A 2 4.51 -4.00 -7.97
C GLY A 2 3.28 -3.10 -8.08
N PHE A 3 2.24 -3.58 -8.76
CA PHE A 3 1.00 -2.86 -8.96
C PHE A 3 -0.19 -3.65 -8.39
N SER A 4 -1.15 -2.99 -7.72
CA SER A 4 -2.33 -3.60 -7.12
C SER A 4 -1.94 -4.72 -6.13
N TYR A 5 -2.39 -5.94 -6.32
CA TYR A 5 -1.93 -7.09 -5.51
C TYR A 5 -0.42 -7.34 -5.63
N GLY A 6 0.19 -7.07 -6.79
CA GLY A 6 1.65 -7.07 -6.92
C GLY A 6 2.31 -5.96 -6.09
N GLY A 7 1.65 -4.82 -5.92
CA GLY A 7 2.06 -3.77 -4.99
C GLY A 7 1.99 -4.24 -3.54
N HIS A 8 0.95 -4.98 -3.18
CA HIS A 8 0.85 -5.61 -1.85
C HIS A 8 1.98 -6.64 -1.64
N ALA A 9 2.23 -7.50 -2.62
CA ALA A 9 3.34 -8.45 -2.54
C ALA A 9 4.70 -7.74 -2.38
N ALA A 10 4.90 -6.60 -3.06
CA ALA A 10 6.09 -5.78 -2.87
C ALA A 10 6.18 -5.20 -1.44
N LEU A 11 5.07 -4.80 -0.84
CA LEU A 11 5.05 -4.36 0.56
C LEU A 11 5.46 -5.47 1.54
N MET A 12 5.11 -6.73 1.26
CA MET A 12 5.49 -7.85 2.11
C MET A 12 7.02 -8.04 2.18
N LEU A 13 7.77 -7.58 1.17
CA LEU A 13 9.23 -7.57 1.20
C LEU A 13 9.81 -6.61 2.25
N MET A 14 9.01 -5.73 2.82
CA MET A 14 9.39 -4.91 3.99
C MET A 14 9.50 -5.75 5.27
N ASN A 15 9.02 -6.98 5.27
CA ASN A 15 9.11 -7.91 6.39
C ASN A 15 10.21 -8.94 6.15
N ASN A 16 11.44 -8.60 6.54
CA ASN A 16 12.61 -9.45 6.32
C ASN A 16 12.62 -10.77 7.10
N LEU A 17 11.69 -10.98 8.03
CA LEU A 17 11.70 -12.19 8.86
C LEU A 17 11.23 -13.43 8.12
N GLU A 18 10.43 -13.28 7.09
CA GLU A 18 9.94 -14.42 6.30
C GLU A 18 10.99 -14.96 5.33
N PHE A 19 12.00 -14.15 5.00
CA PHE A 19 13.02 -14.51 4.00
C PHE A 19 14.41 -14.80 4.61
N GLY A 20 14.53 -14.83 5.93
CA GLY A 20 15.69 -15.34 6.66
C GLY A 20 17.01 -14.59 6.49
N ASP A 21 17.08 -13.59 5.65
CA ASP A 21 18.29 -12.87 5.31
C ASP A 21 18.25 -11.40 5.73
N ASN A 22 19.33 -10.91 6.30
CA ASN A 22 19.57 -9.48 6.52
C ASN A 22 19.75 -8.68 5.20
N LYS A 23 19.25 -9.20 4.09
CA LYS A 23 19.36 -8.58 2.79
C LYS A 23 18.36 -7.43 2.69
N LYS A 24 18.87 -6.29 2.29
CA LYS A 24 18.07 -5.09 2.02
C LYS A 24 17.87 -4.96 0.52
N TRP A 25 16.65 -4.60 0.15
CA TRP A 25 16.39 -4.19 -1.23
C TRP A 25 16.88 -2.74 -1.41
N ALA A 26 17.36 -2.40 -2.60
CA ALA A 26 17.75 -1.03 -2.92
C ALA A 26 16.59 -0.05 -2.77
N GLY A 27 15.37 -0.50 -3.05
CA GLY A 27 14.14 0.24 -2.83
C GLY A 27 12.92 -0.54 -3.31
N ILE A 28 11.78 -0.26 -2.68
CA ILE A 28 10.49 -0.85 -3.04
C ILE A 28 9.57 0.27 -3.54
N VAL A 29 8.92 0.04 -4.68
CA VAL A 29 7.85 0.90 -5.18
C VAL A 29 6.57 0.07 -5.27
N ALA A 30 5.57 0.45 -4.49
CA ALA A 30 4.26 -0.15 -4.50
C ALA A 30 3.24 0.81 -5.12
N LEU A 31 2.73 0.45 -6.30
CA LEU A 31 1.72 1.22 -7.01
C LEU A 31 0.34 0.65 -6.70
N GLU A 32 -0.54 1.49 -6.21
CA GLU A 32 -1.93 1.13 -5.90
C GLU A 32 -2.09 -0.13 -5.04
N PRO A 33 -1.25 -0.34 -4.01
CA PRO A 33 -1.44 -1.50 -3.16
C PRO A 33 -2.74 -1.38 -2.35
N PRO A 34 -3.43 -2.48 -2.04
CA PRO A 34 -4.33 -2.51 -0.91
C PRO A 34 -3.51 -2.46 0.39
N CYS A 35 -3.79 -1.49 1.25
CA CYS A 35 -3.09 -1.31 2.53
C CYS A 35 -4.00 -1.58 3.74
N ASN A 36 -5.16 -2.13 3.51
CA ASN A 36 -6.11 -2.44 4.57
C ASN A 36 -5.69 -3.63 5.45
N ILE A 37 -4.73 -4.41 4.98
CA ILE A 37 -4.06 -5.49 5.72
C ILE A 37 -2.58 -5.39 5.43
N PHE A 38 -1.75 -5.24 6.45
CA PHE A 38 -0.30 -5.19 6.30
C PHE A 38 0.40 -5.82 7.52
N HIS A 39 1.66 -6.19 7.34
CA HIS A 39 2.45 -6.77 8.43
C HIS A 39 2.85 -5.72 9.45
N GLU A 40 2.85 -6.11 10.72
CA GLU A 40 3.51 -5.36 11.76
C GLU A 40 4.95 -5.12 11.36
N GLN A 41 5.36 -3.87 11.52
CA GLN A 41 6.65 -3.51 11.02
C GLN A 41 7.80 -4.02 11.87
N ARG A 42 8.79 -4.51 11.19
CA ARG A 42 10.07 -4.89 11.77
C ARG A 42 11.14 -4.34 10.87
N ASN A 43 11.82 -3.40 11.29
CA ASN A 43 12.80 -2.60 10.62
C ASN A 43 13.50 -3.06 9.41
N PHE A 44 13.78 -2.20 8.53
CA PHE A 44 14.10 -2.69 7.34
C PHE A 44 15.11 -2.03 6.50
N GLY A 45 15.56 -0.92 6.79
CA GLY A 45 16.57 -0.22 6.01
C GLY A 45 16.36 -0.30 4.47
N THR A 46 15.20 -0.80 4.05
CA THR A 46 14.78 -0.83 2.64
C THR A 46 13.85 0.34 2.41
N PRO A 47 14.22 1.30 1.56
CA PRO A 47 13.37 2.45 1.27
C PRO A 47 12.08 2.04 0.56
N LEU A 48 10.98 2.69 0.91
CA LEU A 48 9.65 2.42 0.37
C LEU A 48 9.00 3.66 -0.23
N LEU A 49 8.50 3.55 -1.44
CA LEU A 49 7.58 4.52 -2.05
C LEU A 49 6.23 3.85 -2.34
N VAL A 50 5.17 4.41 -1.77
CA VAL A 50 3.78 4.04 -2.08
C VAL A 50 3.15 5.11 -2.95
N LEU A 51 2.57 4.72 -4.08
CA LEU A 51 1.86 5.61 -5.01
C LEU A 51 0.39 5.22 -5.04
N LYS A 52 -0.51 6.20 -4.76
CA LYS A 52 -1.95 5.98 -4.61
C LYS A 52 -2.80 6.97 -5.39
N GLY A 53 -3.88 6.50 -5.99
CA GLY A 53 -4.95 7.36 -6.47
C GLY A 53 -5.89 7.75 -5.32
N GLY A 54 -6.24 9.04 -5.24
CA GLY A 54 -7.14 9.56 -4.20
C GLY A 54 -8.58 9.08 -4.36
N GLU A 55 -8.98 8.76 -5.59
CA GLU A 55 -10.30 8.22 -5.93
C GLU A 55 -10.26 6.72 -6.22
N SER A 56 -9.21 6.04 -5.79
CA SER A 56 -9.08 4.59 -5.96
C SER A 56 -10.15 3.84 -5.19
N HIS A 57 -10.60 2.71 -5.75
CA HIS A 57 -11.43 1.80 -5.01
C HIS A 57 -10.66 1.11 -3.86
N TYR A 58 -9.34 1.14 -3.87
CA TYR A 58 -8.51 0.91 -2.69
C TYR A 58 -8.24 2.24 -2.00
N GLU A 59 -8.92 2.48 -0.89
CA GLU A 59 -8.81 3.75 -0.17
C GLU A 59 -7.36 4.12 0.15
N PRO A 60 -6.95 5.39 -0.04
CA PRO A 60 -5.61 5.83 0.30
C PRO A 60 -5.36 5.92 1.81
N LYS A 61 -6.40 6.05 2.62
CA LYS A 61 -6.30 6.28 4.06
C LYS A 61 -5.58 5.15 4.81
N PRO A 62 -5.87 3.85 4.59
CA PRO A 62 -5.09 2.77 5.18
C PRO A 62 -3.61 2.80 4.78
N CYS A 63 -3.29 3.21 3.54
CA CYS A 63 -1.90 3.35 3.12
C CYS A 63 -1.19 4.49 3.86
N LYS A 64 -1.89 5.60 4.13
CA LYS A 64 -1.34 6.67 4.95
C LYS A 64 -1.01 6.16 6.35
N THR A 65 -1.97 5.50 7.00
CA THR A 65 -1.76 4.91 8.33
C THR A 65 -0.58 3.95 8.36
N MET A 66 -0.48 3.05 7.38
CA MET A 66 0.63 2.12 7.26
C MET A 66 1.97 2.85 7.11
N VAL A 67 2.06 3.82 6.21
CA VAL A 67 3.30 4.57 5.97
C VAL A 67 3.70 5.39 7.20
N ASP A 68 2.75 6.03 7.87
CA ASP A 68 3.02 6.79 9.11
C ASP A 68 3.57 5.87 10.22
N LEU A 69 3.02 4.68 10.38
CA LEU A 69 3.54 3.68 11.32
C LEU A 69 4.96 3.23 10.94
N TYR A 70 5.21 3.04 9.64
CA TYR A 70 6.51 2.67 9.13
C TYR A 70 7.57 3.76 9.38
N ILE A 71 7.24 5.01 9.16
CA ILE A 71 8.10 6.14 9.49
C ILE A 71 8.36 6.20 11.00
N SER A 72 7.32 6.04 11.83
CA SER A 72 7.45 6.06 13.28
C SER A 72 8.35 4.96 13.83
N ALA A 73 8.43 3.84 13.13
CA ALA A 73 9.35 2.75 13.46
C ALA A 73 10.74 2.91 12.81
N GLY A 74 11.03 4.04 12.16
CA GLY A 74 12.34 4.37 11.61
C GLY A 74 12.56 3.96 10.15
N ALA A 75 11.52 3.61 9.40
CA ALA A 75 11.66 3.31 7.98
C ALA A 75 11.76 4.58 7.13
N ASP A 76 12.55 4.50 6.07
CA ASP A 76 12.60 5.50 5.00
C ASP A 76 11.42 5.23 4.04
N ALA A 77 10.24 5.71 4.40
CA ALA A 77 9.00 5.43 3.69
C ALA A 77 8.27 6.69 3.25
N TYR A 78 7.65 6.65 2.08
CA TYR A 78 6.97 7.77 1.45
C TYR A 78 5.64 7.33 0.87
N LEU A 79 4.62 8.19 1.03
CA LEU A 79 3.34 8.08 0.34
C LEU A 79 3.14 9.28 -0.58
N LYS A 80 2.84 9.04 -1.85
CA LYS A 80 2.38 10.07 -2.78
C LYS A 80 0.98 9.72 -3.27
N VAL A 81 0.04 10.62 -3.03
CA VAL A 81 -1.34 10.50 -3.48
C VAL A 81 -1.57 11.40 -4.69
N PHE A 82 -2.22 10.87 -5.70
CA PHE A 82 -2.71 11.59 -6.88
C PHE A 82 -4.22 11.86 -6.69
N PRO A 83 -4.63 13.06 -6.26
CA PRO A 83 -5.96 13.27 -5.68
C PRO A 83 -7.14 12.90 -6.58
N LYS A 84 -7.00 13.10 -7.89
CA LYS A 84 -8.06 12.88 -8.89
C LYS A 84 -7.90 11.56 -9.65
N SER A 85 -6.93 10.74 -9.28
CA SER A 85 -6.69 9.45 -9.91
C SER A 85 -7.38 8.34 -9.18
N ASN A 86 -7.80 7.33 -9.91
CA ASN A 86 -8.36 6.11 -9.37
C ASN A 86 -7.42 4.91 -9.56
N HIS A 87 -7.87 3.72 -9.22
CA HIS A 87 -7.00 2.55 -9.06
C HIS A 87 -6.11 2.26 -10.27
N PHE A 88 -6.65 2.41 -11.48
CA PHE A 88 -5.89 2.13 -12.70
C PHE A 88 -5.34 3.39 -13.36
N PHE A 89 -4.86 4.36 -12.58
CA PHE A 89 -4.18 5.50 -13.18
C PHE A 89 -2.95 5.07 -14.00
N SER A 90 -2.45 3.87 -13.77
CA SER A 90 -1.31 3.29 -14.44
C SER A 90 -1.63 2.63 -15.80
N HIS A 91 -2.87 2.61 -16.27
CA HIS A 91 -3.22 2.06 -17.58
C HIS A 91 -4.35 2.82 -18.29
N ASN A 92 -4.48 2.59 -19.60
CA ASN A 92 -5.57 3.10 -20.42
C ASN A 92 -6.78 2.16 -20.37
N GLY A 93 -7.83 2.55 -19.68
CA GLY A 93 -9.07 1.78 -19.62
C GLY A 93 -10.28 2.64 -19.34
N LYS A 94 -11.46 2.09 -19.44
CA LYS A 94 -12.66 2.75 -18.96
C LYS A 94 -12.61 2.87 -17.45
N ILE A 95 -13.11 3.97 -16.93
CA ILE A 95 -13.33 4.10 -15.49
C ILE A 95 -14.44 3.15 -15.09
N VAL A 96 -14.15 2.24 -14.18
CA VAL A 96 -15.11 1.28 -13.64
C VAL A 96 -15.27 1.56 -12.16
N LYS A 97 -16.49 1.82 -11.74
CA LYS A 97 -16.82 1.87 -10.32
C LYS A 97 -17.02 0.45 -9.82
N GLY A 98 -16.39 0.11 -8.72
CA GLY A 98 -16.42 -1.24 -8.18
C GLY A 98 -16.63 -1.28 -6.68
N VAL A 99 -17.05 -2.44 -6.21
CA VAL A 99 -17.00 -2.80 -4.79
C VAL A 99 -15.63 -3.39 -4.53
N ALA A 100 -14.94 -2.90 -3.53
CA ALA A 100 -13.63 -3.41 -3.20
C ALA A 100 -13.48 -3.67 -1.69
N PHE A 101 -12.75 -4.71 -1.41
CA PHE A 101 -12.33 -5.08 -0.08
C PHE A 101 -11.03 -4.33 0.24
N ASN A 102 -11.15 -3.09 0.73
CA ASN A 102 -9.98 -2.24 0.85
C ASN A 102 -10.20 -0.98 1.67
N GLY A 103 -11.29 -0.93 2.38
CA GLY A 103 -11.57 0.14 3.31
C GLY A 103 -10.83 -0.09 4.63
N CYS A 104 -11.56 -0.34 5.68
CA CYS A 104 -11.12 -0.27 7.06
C CYS A 104 -10.84 1.16 7.54
N GLY A 105 -10.84 2.15 6.69
CA GLY A 105 -10.65 3.55 7.07
C GLY A 105 -9.35 3.77 7.85
N ASP A 106 -9.47 4.28 9.07
CA ASP A 106 -8.35 4.54 9.98
C ASP A 106 -7.92 3.32 10.79
N ASN A 107 -8.64 2.22 10.66
CA ASN A 107 -8.44 1.03 11.47
C ASN A 107 -8.10 -0.20 10.61
N PRO A 108 -6.98 -0.17 9.86
CA PRO A 108 -6.54 -1.30 9.05
C PRO A 108 -6.19 -2.51 9.94
N VAL A 109 -6.07 -3.66 9.28
CA VAL A 109 -5.67 -4.90 9.95
C VAL A 109 -4.15 -5.03 9.92
N ILE A 110 -3.59 -5.33 11.08
CA ILE A 110 -2.16 -5.61 11.24
C ILE A 110 -1.99 -7.13 11.40
N ILE A 111 -1.08 -7.68 10.63
CA ILE A 111 -0.60 -9.05 10.78
C ILE A 111 0.60 -9.02 11.73
N GLY A 112 0.38 -9.44 12.95
CA GLY A 112 1.42 -9.51 13.97
C GLY A 112 2.29 -10.77 13.88
N ILE A 113 3.10 -10.95 14.92
CA ILE A 113 3.91 -12.16 15.10
C ILE A 113 3.00 -13.38 15.12
N ARG A 114 3.45 -14.48 14.50
CA ARG A 114 2.70 -15.73 14.39
C ARG A 114 1.39 -15.61 13.61
N ASN A 115 1.34 -14.66 12.66
CA ASN A 115 0.15 -14.41 11.81
C ASN A 115 -1.12 -14.08 12.61
N SER A 116 -0.99 -13.51 13.79
CA SER A 116 -2.13 -12.96 14.51
C SER A 116 -2.72 -11.77 13.77
N LEU A 117 -4.05 -11.75 13.66
CA LEU A 117 -4.77 -10.66 12.99
C LEU A 117 -5.43 -9.76 14.03
N GLN A 118 -5.11 -8.48 14.01
CA GLN A 118 -5.72 -7.46 14.85
C GLN A 118 -6.03 -6.23 14.01
N PHE A 119 -7.10 -5.51 14.38
CA PHE A 119 -7.23 -4.14 13.90
C PHE A 119 -6.23 -3.23 14.62
N LEU A 120 -5.93 -2.09 14.04
CA LEU A 120 -5.00 -1.11 14.62
C LEU A 120 -5.39 -0.70 16.05
N ASP A 121 -6.69 -0.66 16.38
CA ASP A 121 -7.22 -0.37 17.71
C ASP A 121 -7.06 -1.53 18.72
N GLY A 122 -6.41 -2.62 18.32
CA GLY A 122 -6.24 -3.82 19.13
C GLY A 122 -7.43 -4.77 19.14
N SER A 123 -8.56 -4.42 18.52
CA SER A 123 -9.71 -5.31 18.46
C SER A 123 -9.44 -6.53 17.56
N MET A 124 -10.10 -7.65 17.88
CA MET A 124 -9.92 -8.90 17.14
C MET A 124 -10.31 -8.72 15.66
N ALA A 125 -9.43 -9.14 14.77
CA ALA A 125 -9.70 -9.23 13.36
C ALA A 125 -9.81 -10.70 12.94
N ASN A 126 -10.89 -11.03 12.25
CA ASN A 126 -11.08 -12.30 11.60
C ASN A 126 -11.75 -12.07 10.22
N PRO A 127 -11.71 -13.02 9.30
CA PRO A 127 -12.22 -12.82 7.94
C PRO A 127 -13.67 -12.30 7.88
N LYS A 128 -14.54 -12.73 8.78
CA LYS A 128 -15.94 -12.30 8.84
C LYS A 128 -16.07 -10.85 9.26
N ILE A 129 -15.34 -10.44 10.29
CA ILE A 129 -15.35 -9.06 10.81
C ILE A 129 -14.68 -8.14 9.80
N ILE A 130 -13.54 -8.54 9.24
CA ILE A 130 -12.82 -7.77 8.23
C ILE A 130 -13.74 -7.54 7.02
N ARG A 131 -14.38 -8.57 6.51
CA ARG A 131 -15.34 -8.45 5.40
C ARG A 131 -16.46 -7.45 5.72
N LYS A 132 -17.00 -7.47 6.92
CA LYS A 132 -18.07 -6.55 7.34
C LYS A 132 -17.59 -5.11 7.45
N LYS A 133 -16.40 -4.87 8.01
CA LYS A 133 -15.88 -3.52 8.29
C LYS A 133 -15.16 -2.88 7.13
N CYS A 134 -14.50 -3.68 6.29
CA CYS A 134 -13.55 -3.18 5.30
C CYS A 134 -14.05 -3.23 3.84
N PHE A 135 -15.31 -3.58 3.64
CA PHE A 135 -15.93 -3.51 2.32
C PHE A 135 -16.41 -2.09 2.03
N THR A 136 -15.93 -1.51 0.95
CA THR A 136 -16.38 -0.19 0.48
C THR A 136 -17.02 -0.28 -0.89
N LYS A 137 -17.88 0.71 -1.20
CA LYS A 137 -18.46 0.92 -2.53
C LYS A 137 -17.98 2.24 -3.14
N THR A 138 -16.90 2.80 -2.59
CA THR A 138 -16.36 4.09 -2.97
C THR A 138 -15.19 3.93 -3.92
N GLY A 139 -14.92 5.00 -4.66
CA GLY A 139 -13.81 5.06 -5.59
C GLY A 139 -14.05 4.29 -6.89
N GLY A 140 -13.03 4.15 -7.67
CA GLY A 140 -13.09 3.55 -8.99
C GLY A 140 -11.76 3.00 -9.47
N SER A 141 -11.81 2.39 -10.63
CA SER A 141 -10.64 1.99 -11.38
C SER A 141 -10.71 2.56 -12.79
N GLY A 142 -9.58 2.93 -13.37
CA GLY A 142 -9.49 3.46 -14.71
C GLY A 142 -8.39 4.49 -14.87
N LYS A 143 -8.56 5.41 -15.79
CA LYS A 143 -7.53 6.14 -16.48
C LYS A 143 -7.15 7.49 -15.87
N SER A 144 -5.85 7.75 -15.80
CA SER A 144 -5.28 9.09 -15.94
C SER A 144 -3.88 9.01 -16.56
N ARG A 145 -3.72 9.50 -17.80
CA ARG A 145 -2.43 9.46 -18.50
C ARG A 145 -1.37 10.36 -17.89
N GLU A 146 -1.78 11.50 -17.40
CA GLU A 146 -0.85 12.48 -16.79
C GLU A 146 -0.30 11.93 -15.49
N ASP A 147 -1.17 11.42 -14.64
CA ASP A 147 -0.76 10.83 -13.39
C ASP A 147 0.06 9.54 -13.59
N LEU A 148 -0.19 8.78 -14.65
CA LEU A 148 0.66 7.65 -15.03
C LEU A 148 2.10 8.10 -15.29
N LYS A 149 2.31 9.16 -16.08
CA LYS A 149 3.65 9.71 -16.34
C LYS A 149 4.31 10.19 -15.05
N LEU A 150 3.54 10.88 -14.20
CA LEU A 150 4.03 11.36 -12.92
C LEU A 150 4.38 10.20 -11.97
N ALA A 151 3.60 9.13 -11.97
CA ALA A 151 3.87 7.94 -11.18
C ALA A 151 5.16 7.23 -11.64
N ILE A 152 5.33 7.07 -12.96
CA ILE A 152 6.54 6.50 -13.55
C ILE A 152 7.77 7.36 -13.18
N ASN A 153 7.71 8.66 -13.39
CA ASN A 153 8.79 9.56 -13.05
C ASN A 153 9.12 9.54 -11.56
N SER A 154 8.10 9.52 -10.70
CA SER A 154 8.30 9.39 -9.25
C SER A 154 9.01 8.10 -8.87
N SER A 155 8.62 6.98 -9.50
CA SER A 155 9.25 5.68 -9.29
C SER A 155 10.72 5.68 -9.72
N ILE A 156 11.00 6.20 -10.91
CA ILE A 156 12.38 6.28 -11.46
C ILE A 156 13.26 7.15 -10.58
N ASN A 157 12.78 8.35 -10.21
CA ASN A 157 13.55 9.29 -9.39
C ASN A 157 13.82 8.71 -8.00
N PHE A 158 12.82 8.07 -7.39
CA PHE A 158 12.99 7.40 -6.12
C PHE A 158 14.05 6.30 -6.20
N LEU A 159 13.95 5.37 -7.14
CA LEU A 159 14.92 4.29 -7.28
C LEU A 159 16.32 4.80 -7.58
N LYS A 160 16.46 5.79 -8.47
CA LYS A 160 17.76 6.42 -8.75
C LYS A 160 18.38 7.03 -7.49
N SER A 161 17.59 7.70 -6.64
CA SER A 161 18.09 8.31 -5.40
C SER A 161 18.55 7.30 -4.34
N LYS A 162 18.19 6.02 -4.49
CA LYS A 162 18.53 4.94 -3.56
C LYS A 162 19.62 4.00 -4.10
N LEU A 163 19.95 4.09 -5.38
CA LEU A 163 20.99 3.29 -6.02
C LEU A 163 22.37 3.99 -6.06
N ASN A 164 22.40 5.28 -5.74
CA ASN A 164 23.63 6.08 -5.61
C ASN A 164 24.03 6.12 -4.12
#